data_5a1b49a9f2288ddf5418292ec3918273
#
_entry.id   5a1b49a9f2288ddf5418292ec3918273
#
_cell.length_a   1.000
_cell.length_b   1.000
_cell.length_c   1.000
_cell.angle_alpha   90.00
_cell.angle_beta   90.00
_cell.angle_gamma   90.00
#
_symmetry.space_group_name_H-M   'P 1'
#
loop_
_entity.id
_entity.type
_entity.pdbx_description
1 polymer ?
#
loop_
_entity_poly.entity_id
_entity_poly.type
_entity_poly.pdbx_seq_one_letter_code
_entity_poly.pdbx_strand_id
1 'polypeptide(L)'
;IHDLSCFGRCSLTIALPVLSAMGCQCCPLPTALLSAHTGFTGGSFLDLTEEMQHIADHWARIDIHFDGIYSGFLGSAAQIGTVRQFIGRFRGTGLVVIDPVLGDHGRAYRTCTPELCNGMRRLAESADIITPNLTEASLLLEQSYETIQAIDPAEIVRRLSLEGRRSVVLTGYSTGDGQTGALCFDRADGSIQAVQVQRVPRDFSGTGDLFTSVLTGAMVK
;
A
#
# COMPACT_ATOMS: atom_id res chain seq x y z
N ILE A 1 4.35 -7.82 2.39
CA ILE A 1 4.82 -7.19 3.65
C ILE A 1 3.65 -6.43 4.23
N HIS A 2 3.06 -6.89 5.35
CA HIS A 2 1.84 -6.31 5.91
C HIS A 2 1.61 -6.82 7.34
N ASP A 3 0.73 -6.18 8.14
CA ASP A 3 0.37 -6.70 9.45
C ASP A 3 -0.56 -7.93 9.36
N LEU A 4 -0.59 -8.69 10.44
CA LEU A 4 -1.59 -9.73 10.67
C LEU A 4 -2.58 -9.27 11.74
N SER A 5 -3.74 -8.78 11.32
CA SER A 5 -4.87 -8.46 12.19
C SER A 5 -5.71 -9.72 12.42
N CYS A 6 -5.77 -10.23 13.66
CA CYS A 6 -6.48 -11.47 13.99
C CYS A 6 -8.00 -11.34 13.83
N PHE A 7 -8.54 -10.16 14.10
CA PHE A 7 -9.95 -9.85 13.91
C PHE A 7 -10.12 -8.63 13.01
N GLY A 8 -11.05 -8.76 12.07
CA GLY A 8 -11.29 -7.82 10.99
C GLY A 8 -10.75 -8.34 9.66
N ARG A 9 -11.33 -7.88 8.57
CA ARG A 9 -10.91 -8.27 7.21
C ARG A 9 -10.04 -7.15 6.64
N CYS A 10 -8.74 -7.26 6.83
CA CYS A 10 -7.75 -6.31 6.32
C CYS A 10 -6.38 -6.98 6.23
N SER A 11 -5.44 -6.30 5.63
CA SER A 11 -4.01 -6.65 5.64
C SER A 11 -3.74 -8.08 5.16
N LEU A 12 -2.92 -8.87 5.83
CA LEU A 12 -2.59 -10.25 5.42
C LEU A 12 -3.82 -11.16 5.35
N THR A 13 -4.87 -10.94 6.14
CA THR A 13 -6.09 -11.75 6.08
C THR A 13 -6.89 -11.57 4.78
N ILE A 14 -6.62 -10.50 4.03
CA ILE A 14 -7.12 -10.27 2.67
C ILE A 14 -6.06 -10.63 1.63
N ALA A 15 -4.84 -10.12 1.78
CA ALA A 15 -3.80 -10.28 0.75
C ALA A 15 -3.49 -11.76 0.48
N LEU A 16 -3.36 -12.60 1.53
CA LEU A 16 -3.06 -14.03 1.38
C LEU A 16 -4.08 -14.79 0.53
N PRO A 17 -5.38 -14.79 0.87
CA PRO A 17 -6.36 -15.54 0.09
C PRO A 17 -6.57 -14.98 -1.31
N VAL A 18 -6.50 -13.65 -1.50
CA VAL A 18 -6.68 -13.01 -2.80
C VAL A 18 -5.55 -13.38 -3.75
N LEU A 19 -4.29 -13.16 -3.35
CA LEU A 19 -3.13 -13.50 -4.17
C LEU A 19 -3.05 -14.99 -4.45
N SER A 20 -3.35 -15.85 -3.46
CA SER A 20 -3.39 -17.30 -3.66
C SER A 20 -4.49 -17.72 -4.67
N ALA A 21 -5.69 -17.13 -4.58
CA ALA A 21 -6.78 -17.39 -5.53
C ALA A 21 -6.42 -16.91 -6.96
N MET A 22 -5.57 -15.91 -7.08
CA MET A 22 -5.02 -15.44 -8.37
C MET A 22 -3.87 -16.31 -8.87
N GLY A 23 -3.48 -17.37 -8.16
CA GLY A 23 -2.43 -18.32 -8.56
C GLY A 23 -1.00 -17.86 -8.20
N CYS A 24 -0.86 -16.89 -7.30
CA CYS A 24 0.44 -16.48 -6.78
C CYS A 24 0.79 -17.30 -5.51
N GLN A 25 2.03 -17.77 -5.41
CA GLN A 25 2.56 -18.27 -4.15
C GLN A 25 2.86 -17.08 -3.24
N CYS A 26 1.97 -16.80 -2.30
CA CYS A 26 2.11 -15.66 -1.41
C CYS A 26 2.96 -16.03 -0.18
N CYS A 27 4.09 -15.33 0.01
CA CYS A 27 5.01 -15.50 1.14
C CYS A 27 4.86 -14.31 2.11
N PRO A 28 4.17 -14.46 3.24
CA PRO A 28 3.92 -13.33 4.12
C PRO A 28 5.16 -12.94 4.93
N LEU A 29 5.48 -11.63 4.96
CA LEU A 29 6.42 -11.03 5.89
C LEU A 29 5.62 -10.11 6.83
N PRO A 30 5.22 -10.59 8.03
CA PRO A 30 4.36 -9.83 8.92
C PRO A 30 5.12 -8.69 9.60
N THR A 31 4.55 -7.47 9.55
CA THR A 31 5.11 -6.27 10.19
C THR A 31 4.69 -6.13 11.65
N ALA A 32 3.49 -6.62 11.97
CA ALA A 32 2.95 -6.62 13.32
C ALA A 32 1.89 -7.72 13.47
N LEU A 33 1.66 -8.16 14.70
CA LEU A 33 0.51 -8.97 15.08
C LEU A 33 -0.43 -8.13 15.93
N LEU A 34 -1.68 -7.97 15.46
CA LEU A 34 -2.73 -7.23 16.14
C LEU A 34 -3.87 -8.17 16.53
N SER A 35 -4.43 -8.00 17.73
CA SER A 35 -5.63 -8.75 18.12
C SER A 35 -6.86 -8.37 17.28
N ALA A 36 -6.92 -7.12 16.79
CA ALA A 36 -7.90 -6.61 15.85
C ALA A 36 -7.29 -5.44 15.08
N HIS A 37 -7.84 -5.09 13.92
CA HIS A 37 -7.33 -3.95 13.14
C HIS A 37 -7.47 -2.62 13.90
N THR A 38 -6.70 -1.62 13.51
CA THR A 38 -6.53 -0.33 14.22
C THR A 38 -7.80 0.49 14.40
N GLY A 39 -8.91 0.15 13.75
CA GLY A 39 -10.22 0.74 13.97
C GLY A 39 -10.88 0.35 15.30
N PHE A 40 -10.40 -0.70 15.97
CA PHE A 40 -10.84 -1.09 17.31
C PHE A 40 -9.91 -0.51 18.37
N THR A 41 -10.49 -0.10 19.50
CA THR A 41 -9.73 0.42 20.65
C THR A 41 -9.38 -0.70 21.63
N GLY A 42 -8.25 -0.56 22.35
CA GLY A 42 -7.85 -1.50 23.41
C GLY A 42 -7.30 -2.84 22.93
N GLY A 43 -7.01 -2.98 21.63
CA GLY A 43 -6.36 -4.16 21.09
C GLY A 43 -4.90 -4.29 21.48
N SER A 44 -4.37 -5.52 21.44
CA SER A 44 -2.93 -5.76 21.56
C SER A 44 -2.22 -5.46 20.23
N PHE A 45 -0.98 -5.01 20.31
CA PHE A 45 -0.10 -4.73 19.18
C PHE A 45 1.30 -5.26 19.52
N LEU A 46 1.77 -6.19 18.72
CA LEU A 46 3.13 -6.72 18.79
C LEU A 46 3.88 -6.28 17.53
N ASP A 47 4.87 -5.42 17.69
CA ASP A 47 5.79 -5.03 16.62
C ASP A 47 6.71 -6.22 16.27
N LEU A 48 6.87 -6.52 14.98
CA LEU A 48 7.67 -7.64 14.49
C LEU A 48 8.92 -7.18 13.72
N THR A 49 9.39 -5.96 13.96
CA THR A 49 10.54 -5.38 13.23
C THR A 49 11.78 -6.28 13.28
N GLU A 50 12.13 -6.82 14.45
CA GLU A 50 13.29 -7.72 14.60
C GLU A 50 13.05 -9.04 13.87
N GLU A 51 11.85 -9.61 13.99
CA GLU A 51 11.50 -10.86 13.34
C GLU A 51 11.47 -10.75 11.80
N MET A 52 11.05 -9.61 11.27
CA MET A 52 11.16 -9.33 9.83
C MET A 52 12.60 -9.49 9.33
N GLN A 53 13.58 -9.02 10.11
CA GLN A 53 15.00 -9.16 9.75
C GLN A 53 15.45 -10.64 9.80
N HIS A 54 15.07 -11.37 10.84
CA HIS A 54 15.39 -12.80 10.98
C HIS A 54 14.82 -13.63 9.82
N ILE A 55 13.56 -13.36 9.44
CA ILE A 55 12.89 -14.01 8.30
C ILE A 55 13.64 -13.68 7.00
N ALA A 56 13.94 -12.40 6.75
CA ALA A 56 14.67 -11.97 5.55
C ALA A 56 16.06 -12.62 5.47
N ASP A 57 16.79 -12.72 6.59
CA ASP A 57 18.10 -13.36 6.63
C ASP A 57 18.01 -14.87 6.39
N HIS A 58 16.96 -15.52 6.90
CA HIS A 58 16.72 -16.92 6.60
C HIS A 58 16.41 -17.15 5.13
N TRP A 59 15.49 -16.38 4.55
CA TRP A 59 15.11 -16.49 3.14
C TRP A 59 16.28 -16.28 2.20
N ALA A 60 17.19 -15.36 2.52
CA ALA A 60 18.39 -15.17 1.72
C ALA A 60 19.37 -16.35 1.83
N ARG A 61 19.48 -17.03 3.00
CA ARG A 61 20.33 -18.24 3.13
C ARG A 61 19.81 -19.41 2.32
N ILE A 62 18.50 -19.50 2.10
CA ILE A 62 17.86 -20.56 1.31
C ILE A 62 17.55 -20.10 -0.12
N ASP A 63 18.13 -18.98 -0.55
CA ASP A 63 18.09 -18.46 -1.93
C ASP A 63 16.67 -18.22 -2.49
N ILE A 64 15.78 -17.63 -1.66
CA ILE A 64 14.43 -17.27 -2.11
C ILE A 64 14.47 -16.07 -3.05
N HIS A 65 13.70 -16.16 -4.14
CA HIS A 65 13.47 -15.10 -5.11
C HIS A 65 11.98 -14.76 -5.20
N PHE A 66 11.65 -13.51 -5.53
CA PHE A 66 10.28 -13.05 -5.67
C PHE A 66 10.06 -12.37 -7.02
N ASP A 67 8.95 -12.72 -7.69
CA ASP A 67 8.47 -12.05 -8.90
C ASP A 67 7.81 -10.70 -8.59
N GLY A 68 7.35 -10.53 -7.35
CA GLY A 68 6.76 -9.28 -6.87
C GLY A 68 6.87 -9.11 -5.37
N ILE A 69 6.96 -7.86 -4.93
CA ILE A 69 6.95 -7.44 -3.53
C ILE A 69 5.81 -6.44 -3.36
N TYR A 70 4.83 -6.80 -2.54
CA TYR A 70 3.76 -5.89 -2.13
C TYR A 70 3.96 -5.49 -0.67
N SER A 71 4.05 -4.19 -0.39
CA SER A 71 4.14 -3.63 0.95
C SER A 71 2.91 -2.76 1.24
N GLY A 72 2.24 -3.03 2.35
CA GLY A 72 1.14 -2.24 2.91
C GLY A 72 1.50 -1.66 4.28
N PHE A 73 0.69 -1.95 5.30
CA PHE A 73 0.83 -1.34 6.63
C PHE A 73 2.19 -1.60 7.29
N LEU A 74 2.80 -0.51 7.76
CA LEU A 74 3.99 -0.53 8.60
C LEU A 74 3.67 0.08 9.98
N GLY A 75 4.07 -0.61 11.03
CA GLY A 75 3.75 -0.23 12.41
C GLY A 75 4.65 0.85 12.99
N SER A 76 5.84 1.06 12.43
CA SER A 76 6.81 2.03 12.93
C SER A 76 7.74 2.55 11.83
N ALA A 77 8.36 3.72 12.08
CA ALA A 77 9.36 4.30 11.17
C ALA A 77 10.61 3.42 11.02
N ALA A 78 10.93 2.59 12.01
CA ALA A 78 12.04 1.64 11.95
C ALA A 78 11.85 0.61 10.82
N GLN A 79 10.61 0.17 10.58
CA GLN A 79 10.29 -0.79 9.54
C GLN A 79 10.53 -0.27 8.11
N ILE A 80 10.53 1.05 7.90
CA ILE A 80 10.89 1.65 6.60
C ILE A 80 12.28 1.20 6.15
N GLY A 81 13.25 1.24 7.08
CA GLY A 81 14.62 0.78 6.80
C GLY A 81 14.68 -0.69 6.45
N THR A 82 14.01 -1.52 7.25
CA THR A 82 13.92 -2.97 7.03
C THR A 82 13.29 -3.32 5.68
N VAL A 83 12.16 -2.67 5.33
CA VAL A 83 11.48 -2.90 4.04
C VAL A 83 12.34 -2.44 2.85
N ARG A 84 13.03 -1.30 2.96
CA ARG A 84 13.96 -0.86 1.91
C ARG A 84 15.12 -1.84 1.70
N GLN A 85 15.70 -2.37 2.78
CA GLN A 85 16.74 -3.40 2.70
C GLN A 85 16.18 -4.69 2.08
N PHE A 86 14.95 -5.08 2.48
CA PHE A 86 14.27 -6.24 1.90
C PHE A 86 14.07 -6.09 0.39
N ILE A 87 13.53 -4.94 -0.06
CA ILE A 87 13.37 -4.63 -1.49
C ILE A 87 14.72 -4.68 -2.20
N GLY A 88 15.75 -4.04 -1.65
CA GLY A 88 17.10 -4.04 -2.25
C GLY A 88 17.71 -5.42 -2.38
N ARG A 89 17.37 -6.35 -1.46
CA ARG A 89 17.91 -7.72 -1.43
C ARG A 89 17.14 -8.69 -2.33
N PHE A 90 15.82 -8.55 -2.42
CA PHE A 90 14.94 -9.56 -3.01
C PHE A 90 14.21 -9.13 -4.29
N ARG A 91 14.25 -7.84 -4.63
CA ARG A 91 13.52 -7.35 -5.80
C ARG A 91 13.96 -8.03 -7.11
N GLY A 92 15.27 -8.23 -7.32
CA GLY A 92 15.78 -8.66 -8.62
C GLY A 92 15.17 -7.83 -9.77
N THR A 93 14.48 -8.50 -10.69
CA THR A 93 13.66 -7.88 -11.77
C THR A 93 12.17 -7.80 -11.38
N GLY A 94 11.80 -8.22 -10.16
CA GLY A 94 10.43 -8.31 -9.71
C GLY A 94 9.75 -6.95 -9.53
N LEU A 95 8.43 -6.97 -9.61
CA LEU A 95 7.57 -5.81 -9.42
C LEU A 95 7.55 -5.37 -7.94
N VAL A 96 7.62 -4.07 -7.69
CA VAL A 96 7.43 -3.50 -6.35
C VAL A 96 6.17 -2.64 -6.32
N VAL A 97 5.19 -3.08 -5.52
CA VAL A 97 3.94 -2.37 -5.27
C VAL A 97 3.93 -1.87 -3.82
N ILE A 98 3.70 -0.59 -3.62
CA ILE A 98 3.59 0.01 -2.29
C ILE A 98 2.23 0.66 -2.12
N ASP A 99 1.47 0.13 -1.18
CA ASP A 99 0.26 0.76 -0.64
C ASP A 99 0.68 1.58 0.58
N PRO A 100 0.62 2.92 0.52
CA PRO A 100 1.22 3.76 1.55
C PRO A 100 0.33 3.94 2.78
N VAL A 101 -0.26 2.92 3.32
CA VAL A 101 -1.24 2.88 4.41
C VAL A 101 -0.95 3.88 5.55
N LEU A 102 -1.29 5.16 5.33
CA LEU A 102 -0.99 6.29 6.23
C LEU A 102 -2.24 6.93 6.82
N GLY A 103 -3.38 6.82 6.17
CA GLY A 103 -4.62 7.47 6.62
C GLY A 103 -5.78 7.30 5.65
N ASP A 104 -6.95 7.74 6.07
CA ASP A 104 -8.17 7.73 5.26
C ASP A 104 -9.14 8.86 5.68
N HIS A 105 -10.06 9.24 4.77
CA HIS A 105 -11.09 10.27 5.02
C HIS A 105 -10.52 11.60 5.57
N GLY A 106 -9.36 12.06 5.07
CA GLY A 106 -8.70 13.28 5.50
C GLY A 106 -8.00 13.19 6.86
N ARG A 107 -7.86 12.00 7.43
CA ARG A 107 -7.24 11.78 8.75
C ARG A 107 -6.10 10.78 8.67
N ALA A 108 -4.94 11.17 9.18
CA ALA A 108 -3.84 10.24 9.35
C ALA A 108 -4.16 9.19 10.44
N TYR A 109 -3.71 7.97 10.25
CA TYR A 109 -3.82 6.93 11.29
C TYR A 109 -2.93 7.27 12.49
N ARG A 110 -3.29 6.76 13.67
CA ARG A 110 -2.50 7.00 14.90
C ARG A 110 -1.05 6.52 14.82
N THR A 111 -0.79 5.55 13.98
CA THR A 111 0.54 5.01 13.69
C THR A 111 1.34 5.91 12.74
N CYS A 112 0.70 6.82 12.00
CA CYS A 112 1.36 7.72 11.07
C CYS A 112 2.00 8.90 11.82
N THR A 113 3.18 8.66 12.38
CA THR A 113 4.03 9.75 12.90
C THR A 113 4.68 10.53 11.75
N PRO A 114 5.15 11.77 11.99
CA PRO A 114 5.90 12.53 10.97
C PRO A 114 7.08 11.74 10.39
N GLU A 115 7.80 10.98 11.24
CA GLU A 115 8.92 10.14 10.84
C GLU A 115 8.50 9.01 9.91
N LEU A 116 7.36 8.33 10.22
CA LEU A 116 6.80 7.29 9.37
C LEU A 116 6.33 7.86 8.03
N CYS A 117 5.62 9.00 8.03
CA CYS A 117 5.19 9.67 6.80
C CYS A 117 6.38 10.05 5.91
N ASN A 118 7.43 10.65 6.49
CA ASN A 118 8.67 10.99 5.78
C ASN A 118 9.38 9.74 5.26
N GLY A 119 9.41 8.68 6.06
CA GLY A 119 9.96 7.39 5.67
C GLY A 119 9.20 6.77 4.51
N MET A 120 7.86 6.79 4.55
CA MET A 120 6.99 6.24 3.51
C MET A 120 7.18 6.97 2.17
N ARG A 121 7.35 8.30 2.15
CA ARG A 121 7.67 9.02 0.91
C ARG A 121 8.94 8.46 0.25
N ARG A 122 10.01 8.28 1.03
CA ARG A 122 11.27 7.70 0.54
C ARG A 122 11.14 6.23 0.16
N LEU A 123 10.32 5.46 0.87
CA LEU A 123 10.04 4.07 0.52
C LEU A 123 9.30 4.00 -0.82
N ALA A 124 8.28 4.83 -0.99
CA ALA A 124 7.48 4.92 -2.21
C ALA A 124 8.31 5.28 -3.46
N GLU A 125 9.48 5.94 -3.33
CA GLU A 125 10.39 6.20 -4.45
C GLU A 125 10.97 4.91 -5.07
N SER A 126 11.00 3.82 -4.31
CA SER A 126 11.48 2.51 -4.80
C SER A 126 10.39 1.67 -5.49
N ALA A 127 9.14 2.14 -5.49
CA ALA A 127 8.01 1.43 -6.07
C ALA A 127 7.94 1.56 -7.60
N ASP A 128 7.49 0.50 -8.24
CA ASP A 128 7.03 0.52 -9.63
C ASP A 128 5.59 1.02 -9.72
N ILE A 129 4.78 0.70 -8.70
CA ILE A 129 3.38 1.12 -8.58
C ILE A 129 3.11 1.56 -7.14
N ILE A 130 2.38 2.66 -6.96
CA ILE A 130 1.80 3.05 -5.66
C ILE A 130 0.28 3.17 -5.77
N THR A 131 -0.43 2.88 -4.67
CA THR A 131 -1.91 2.84 -4.63
C THR A 131 -2.53 3.77 -3.58
N PRO A 132 -2.13 5.06 -3.51
CA PRO A 132 -2.63 5.97 -2.50
C PRO A 132 -4.11 6.27 -2.65
N ASN A 133 -4.81 6.52 -1.54
CA ASN A 133 -6.06 7.28 -1.51
C ASN A 133 -5.75 8.80 -1.45
N LEU A 134 -6.80 9.67 -1.48
CA LEU A 134 -6.60 11.13 -1.44
C LEU A 134 -5.91 11.62 -0.16
N THR A 135 -6.15 10.98 0.98
CA THR A 135 -5.48 11.32 2.24
C THR A 135 -3.99 11.01 2.16
N GLU A 136 -3.66 9.84 1.66
CA GLU A 136 -2.27 9.41 1.48
C GLU A 136 -1.56 10.25 0.41
N ALA A 137 -2.26 10.60 -0.67
CA ALA A 137 -1.76 11.55 -1.67
C ALA A 137 -1.40 12.91 -1.04
N SER A 138 -2.24 13.42 -0.12
CA SER A 138 -1.96 14.67 0.60
C SER A 138 -0.70 14.58 1.46
N LEU A 139 -0.54 13.46 2.19
CA LEU A 139 0.62 13.20 3.02
C LEU A 139 1.91 12.99 2.20
N LEU A 140 1.82 12.28 1.08
CA LEU A 140 2.96 12.05 0.18
C LEU A 140 3.41 13.33 -0.52
N LEU A 141 2.49 14.22 -0.89
CA LEU A 141 2.77 15.49 -1.56
C LEU A 141 3.00 16.66 -0.60
N GLU A 142 2.94 16.44 0.73
CA GLU A 142 3.08 17.48 1.76
C GLU A 142 2.10 18.65 1.58
N GLN A 143 0.88 18.31 1.20
CA GLN A 143 -0.20 19.26 1.01
C GLN A 143 -1.30 19.02 2.05
N SER A 144 -2.11 20.05 2.36
CA SER A 144 -3.31 19.79 3.17
C SER A 144 -4.33 18.97 2.38
N TYR A 145 -5.18 18.23 3.09
CA TYR A 145 -6.22 17.42 2.46
C TYR A 145 -7.18 18.28 1.62
N GLU A 146 -7.54 19.46 2.13
CA GLU A 146 -8.39 20.43 1.43
C GLU A 146 -7.74 20.92 0.13
N THR A 147 -6.43 21.16 0.15
CA THR A 147 -5.67 21.54 -1.04
C THR A 147 -5.71 20.44 -2.09
N ILE A 148 -5.45 19.18 -1.67
CA ILE A 148 -5.47 18.03 -2.59
C ILE A 148 -6.87 17.81 -3.19
N GLN A 149 -7.93 17.97 -2.42
CA GLN A 149 -9.29 17.85 -2.92
C GLN A 149 -9.66 18.90 -3.99
N ALA A 150 -8.99 20.05 -3.99
CA ALA A 150 -9.20 21.12 -4.95
C ALA A 150 -8.38 20.99 -6.24
N ILE A 151 -7.38 20.08 -6.26
CA ILE A 151 -6.52 19.82 -7.42
C ILE A 151 -7.20 18.80 -8.35
N ASP A 152 -7.04 18.98 -9.67
CA ASP A 152 -7.43 17.96 -10.65
C ASP A 152 -6.77 16.61 -10.31
N PRO A 153 -7.53 15.53 -10.12
CA PRO A 153 -6.98 14.21 -9.85
C PRO A 153 -5.92 13.74 -10.86
N ALA A 154 -6.03 14.14 -12.12
CA ALA A 154 -5.02 13.86 -13.13
C ALA A 154 -3.67 14.53 -12.80
N GLU A 155 -3.70 15.72 -12.23
CA GLU A 155 -2.48 16.40 -11.79
C GLU A 155 -1.88 15.72 -10.54
N ILE A 156 -2.73 15.22 -9.62
CA ILE A 156 -2.26 14.48 -8.43
C ILE A 156 -1.46 13.25 -8.85
N VAL A 157 -2.00 12.42 -9.75
CA VAL A 157 -1.31 11.20 -10.19
C VAL A 157 -0.03 11.51 -10.97
N ARG A 158 0.00 12.61 -11.76
CA ARG A 158 1.23 13.06 -12.44
C ARG A 158 2.32 13.46 -11.43
N ARG A 159 1.99 14.27 -10.43
CA ARG A 159 2.96 14.65 -9.38
C ARG A 159 3.49 13.43 -8.63
N LEU A 160 2.61 12.52 -8.25
CA LEU A 160 2.97 11.30 -7.56
C LEU A 160 3.77 10.33 -8.44
N SER A 161 3.71 10.43 -9.77
CA SER A 161 4.46 9.56 -10.68
C SER A 161 5.97 9.82 -10.69
N LEU A 162 6.45 10.91 -10.07
CA LEU A 162 7.85 11.33 -10.07
C LEU A 162 8.39 11.46 -11.51
N GLU A 163 7.75 12.30 -12.31
CA GLU A 163 8.09 12.52 -13.72
C GLU A 163 7.97 11.25 -14.59
N GLY A 164 6.98 10.40 -14.27
CA GLY A 164 6.71 9.18 -15.03
C GLY A 164 7.60 7.98 -14.68
N ARG A 165 8.36 8.04 -13.59
CA ARG A 165 9.24 6.94 -13.17
C ARG A 165 8.46 5.74 -12.59
N ARG A 166 7.23 5.93 -12.12
CA ARG A 166 6.35 4.89 -11.57
C ARG A 166 4.91 5.10 -11.99
N SER A 167 4.14 4.03 -12.01
CA SER A 167 2.69 4.09 -12.14
C SER A 167 2.05 4.49 -10.80
N VAL A 168 0.90 5.19 -10.89
CA VAL A 168 0.15 5.64 -9.71
C VAL A 168 -1.30 5.27 -9.90
N VAL A 169 -1.89 4.61 -8.92
CA VAL A 169 -3.31 4.30 -8.91
C VAL A 169 -3.96 5.01 -7.72
N LEU A 170 -4.55 6.16 -7.98
CA LEU A 170 -5.30 6.92 -6.98
C LEU A 170 -6.62 6.22 -6.71
N THR A 171 -6.78 5.64 -5.53
CA THR A 171 -7.97 4.89 -5.10
C THR A 171 -9.02 5.80 -4.45
N GLY A 172 -10.28 5.35 -4.42
CA GLY A 172 -11.39 6.14 -3.87
C GLY A 172 -11.76 7.35 -4.74
N TYR A 173 -11.30 7.38 -5.99
CA TYR A 173 -11.67 8.42 -6.95
C TYR A 173 -13.19 8.40 -7.18
N SER A 174 -13.80 9.59 -7.18
CA SER A 174 -15.24 9.77 -7.38
C SER A 174 -15.53 11.04 -8.16
N THR A 175 -16.46 10.97 -9.10
CA THR A 175 -16.99 12.13 -9.83
C THR A 175 -18.20 12.76 -9.17
N GLY A 176 -18.63 12.29 -8.01
CA GLY A 176 -19.78 12.84 -7.27
C GLY A 176 -21.12 12.14 -7.53
N ASP A 177 -21.26 11.34 -8.57
CA ASP A 177 -22.53 10.73 -9.01
C ASP A 177 -22.85 9.39 -8.30
N GLY A 178 -22.51 9.24 -7.04
CA GLY A 178 -22.68 7.98 -6.32
C GLY A 178 -21.76 6.85 -6.81
N GLN A 179 -20.74 7.19 -7.56
CA GLN A 179 -19.72 6.28 -8.06
C GLN A 179 -18.45 6.33 -7.20
N THR A 180 -17.65 5.31 -7.28
CA THR A 180 -16.29 5.24 -6.73
C THR A 180 -15.43 4.43 -7.68
N GLY A 181 -14.11 4.61 -7.61
CA GLY A 181 -13.21 3.87 -8.49
C GLY A 181 -11.76 4.23 -8.26
N ALA A 182 -10.99 4.14 -9.32
CA ALA A 182 -9.58 4.48 -9.33
C ALA A 182 -9.21 5.28 -10.58
N LEU A 183 -8.22 6.16 -10.43
CA LEU A 183 -7.58 6.88 -11.52
C LEU A 183 -6.13 6.41 -11.62
N CYS A 184 -5.74 5.90 -12.77
CA CYS A 184 -4.42 5.34 -13.01
C CYS A 184 -3.61 6.25 -13.94
N PHE A 185 -2.38 6.59 -13.54
CA PHE A 185 -1.31 7.04 -14.43
C PHE A 185 -0.41 5.84 -14.74
N ASP A 186 -0.28 5.49 -16.01
CA ASP A 186 0.60 4.41 -16.44
C ASP A 186 1.96 4.96 -16.88
N ARG A 187 3.04 4.49 -16.25
CA ARG A 187 4.41 4.91 -16.61
C ARG A 187 4.87 4.42 -17.98
N ALA A 188 4.23 3.38 -18.52
CA ALA A 188 4.66 2.77 -19.78
C ALA A 188 4.42 3.69 -20.99
N ASP A 189 3.31 4.44 -20.96
CA ASP A 189 2.91 5.31 -22.07
C ASP A 189 2.49 6.74 -21.63
N GLY A 190 2.49 7.01 -20.33
CA GLY A 190 2.06 8.28 -19.75
C GLY A 190 0.55 8.50 -19.79
N SER A 191 -0.24 7.47 -20.13
CA SER A 191 -1.70 7.58 -20.20
C SER A 191 -2.33 7.71 -18.82
N ILE A 192 -3.50 8.37 -18.79
CA ILE A 192 -4.34 8.46 -17.57
C ILE A 192 -5.69 7.84 -17.90
N GLN A 193 -6.07 6.84 -17.11
CA GLN A 193 -7.33 6.12 -17.28
C GLN A 193 -8.09 6.04 -15.96
N ALA A 194 -9.41 6.14 -16.02
CA ALA A 194 -10.29 6.01 -14.87
C ALA A 194 -11.20 4.78 -15.01
N VAL A 195 -11.39 4.07 -13.90
CA VAL A 195 -12.40 3.03 -13.78
C VAL A 195 -13.32 3.39 -12.62
N GLN A 196 -14.62 3.38 -12.86
CA GLN A 196 -15.63 3.70 -11.86
C GLN A 196 -16.71 2.64 -11.80
N VAL A 197 -17.24 2.43 -10.61
CA VAL A 197 -18.34 1.51 -10.33
C VAL A 197 -19.34 2.19 -9.39
N GLN A 198 -20.58 1.69 -9.35
CA GLN A 198 -21.57 2.17 -8.39
C GLN A 198 -21.05 1.99 -6.97
N ARG A 199 -21.03 3.04 -6.16
CA ARG A 199 -20.63 2.98 -4.75
C ARG A 199 -21.70 2.24 -3.95
N VAL A 200 -21.27 1.24 -3.18
CA VAL A 200 -22.11 0.65 -2.13
C VAL A 200 -22.16 1.62 -0.95
N PRO A 201 -23.33 2.01 -0.44
CA PRO A 201 -23.48 3.02 0.64
C PRO A 201 -23.11 2.43 2.02
N ARG A 202 -21.95 1.82 2.12
CA ARG A 202 -21.35 1.26 3.35
C ARG A 202 -19.84 1.36 3.23
N ASP A 203 -19.19 1.58 4.36
CA ASP A 203 -17.74 1.50 4.47
C ASP A 203 -17.32 0.10 4.92
N PHE A 204 -16.26 -0.41 4.31
CA PHE A 204 -15.69 -1.72 4.59
C PHE A 204 -14.20 -1.57 4.83
N SER A 205 -13.72 -2.16 5.92
CA SER A 205 -12.28 -2.26 6.16
C SER A 205 -11.63 -3.18 5.11
N GLY A 206 -10.38 -2.87 4.73
CA GLY A 206 -9.58 -3.71 3.86
C GLY A 206 -9.93 -3.63 2.36
N THR A 207 -10.73 -2.65 1.93
CA THR A 207 -11.01 -2.44 0.49
C THR A 207 -9.75 -2.03 -0.28
N GLY A 208 -8.86 -1.23 0.32
CA GLY A 208 -7.55 -0.90 -0.22
C GLY A 208 -6.69 -2.15 -0.37
N ASP A 209 -6.61 -2.96 0.69
CA ASP A 209 -5.84 -4.22 0.67
C ASP A 209 -6.35 -5.18 -0.41
N LEU A 210 -7.68 -5.30 -0.57
CA LEU A 210 -8.30 -6.10 -1.62
C LEU A 210 -7.92 -5.59 -3.01
N PHE A 211 -8.07 -4.28 -3.23
CA PHE A 211 -7.76 -3.64 -4.51
C PHE A 211 -6.28 -3.84 -4.87
N THR A 212 -5.37 -3.50 -3.96
CA THR A 212 -3.92 -3.60 -4.21
C THR A 212 -3.47 -5.05 -4.36
N SER A 213 -4.10 -6.00 -3.64
CA SER A 213 -3.81 -7.42 -3.82
C SER A 213 -4.22 -7.92 -5.21
N VAL A 214 -5.41 -7.54 -5.69
CA VAL A 214 -5.88 -7.90 -7.05
C VAL A 214 -4.97 -7.26 -8.11
N LEU A 215 -4.64 -5.97 -7.97
CA LEU A 215 -3.72 -5.28 -8.86
C LEU A 215 -2.36 -5.99 -8.91
N THR A 216 -1.76 -6.26 -7.75
CA THR A 216 -0.46 -6.92 -7.64
C THR A 216 -0.49 -8.29 -8.31
N GLY A 217 -1.49 -9.13 -7.98
CA GLY A 217 -1.61 -10.46 -8.56
C GLY A 217 -1.84 -10.46 -10.08
N ALA A 218 -2.48 -9.41 -10.63
CA ALA A 218 -2.66 -9.26 -12.07
C ALA A 218 -1.37 -8.80 -12.78
N MET A 219 -0.54 -8.01 -12.11
CA MET A 219 0.70 -7.44 -12.69
C MET A 219 1.91 -8.36 -12.60
N VAL A 220 1.91 -9.32 -11.67
CA VAL A 220 3.01 -10.30 -11.49
C VAL A 220 2.91 -11.45 -12.50
N LYS A 221 1.77 -11.67 -13.14
CA LYS A 221 1.56 -12.68 -14.19
C LYS A 221 2.08 -12.21 -15.54
#